data_43140888c5f5c25dc82f3c8564324c2e
#
_entry.id   43140888c5f5c25dc82f3c8564324c2e
#
_cell.length_a   1.000
_cell.length_b   1.000
_cell.length_c   1.000
_cell.angle_alpha   90.00
_cell.angle_beta   90.00
_cell.angle_gamma   90.00
#
_symmetry.space_group_name_H-M   'P 1'
#
loop_
_entity.id
_entity.type
_entity.pdbx_description
1 polymer ?
#
loop_
_entity_poly.entity_id
_entity_poly.type
_entity_poly.pdbx_seq_one_letter_code
_entity_poly.pdbx_strand_id
1 'polypeptide(L)'
;VAKRKFQSEHFHKKTPQLSTAWPSAGSLSWVGEMAAKKSTGKFNSIEAVLRDIARGQMVVVVDDADRENEGDLIMAAEKTTAKAVNFMAKFGRGLICVPTVPERLHQLGIERMVLNNRESHRTDFQISVDAANGITTGISAADRAKTIKVLSNPTSIADDLVQPGHIFPLRAKSGGVLQRAG
;
A
#
# COMPACT_ATOMS: atom_id res chain seq x y z
N VAL A 1 18.09 6.12 -33.48
CA VAL A 1 18.64 5.68 -32.21
C VAL A 1 19.19 6.91 -31.50
N ALA A 2 18.40 7.56 -30.65
CA ALA A 2 18.83 8.74 -29.90
C ALA A 2 19.19 8.27 -28.47
N LYS A 3 20.49 8.23 -28.17
CA LYS A 3 21.01 8.07 -26.82
C LYS A 3 20.78 9.38 -26.05
N ARG A 4 19.82 9.42 -25.12
CA ARG A 4 19.76 10.47 -24.11
C ARG A 4 20.78 10.16 -23.01
N LYS A 5 21.85 10.95 -22.93
CA LYS A 5 22.72 11.04 -21.77
C LYS A 5 21.93 11.67 -20.64
N PHE A 6 21.76 10.95 -19.55
CA PHE A 6 21.36 11.54 -18.27
C PHE A 6 22.61 12.17 -17.65
N GLN A 7 22.64 13.49 -17.60
CA GLN A 7 23.64 14.23 -16.84
C GLN A 7 23.22 14.21 -15.37
N SER A 8 24.05 13.58 -14.54
CA SER A 8 23.96 13.64 -13.09
C SER A 8 24.59 14.95 -12.63
N GLU A 9 23.83 16.02 -12.56
CA GLU A 9 24.30 17.23 -11.90
C GLU A 9 23.26 17.74 -10.89
N HIS A 10 23.73 17.86 -9.64
CA HIS A 10 23.17 18.63 -8.53
C HIS A 10 21.87 18.16 -7.88
N PHE A 11 21.90 16.99 -7.27
CA PHE A 11 21.06 16.74 -6.09
C PHE A 11 21.92 16.58 -4.82
N HIS A 12 22.84 17.53 -4.62
CA HIS A 12 23.44 17.75 -3.31
C HIS A 12 22.94 19.11 -2.84
N LYS A 13 21.87 19.14 -2.04
CA LYS A 13 21.72 20.01 -0.86
C LYS A 13 20.31 19.96 -0.31
N LYS A 14 20.26 19.66 0.98
CA LYS A 14 19.12 19.71 1.90
C LYS A 14 18.16 18.53 1.78
N THR A 15 18.56 17.42 2.41
CA THR A 15 17.60 16.59 3.13
C THR A 15 16.84 17.54 4.07
N PRO A 16 15.53 17.75 3.88
CA PRO A 16 14.77 18.38 4.94
C PRO A 16 14.90 17.43 6.12
N GLN A 17 15.46 17.89 7.23
CA GLN A 17 15.23 17.21 8.48
C GLN A 17 13.73 17.03 8.57
N LEU A 18 13.27 15.78 8.55
CA LEU A 18 11.92 15.45 8.93
C LEU A 18 11.75 16.02 10.33
N SER A 19 11.18 17.22 10.41
CA SER A 19 10.70 17.73 11.67
C SER A 19 9.72 16.67 12.14
N THR A 20 9.90 16.16 13.33
CA THR A 20 9.03 15.23 14.04
C THR A 20 7.65 15.84 14.33
N ALA A 21 7.31 16.94 13.69
CA ALA A 21 6.01 17.59 13.71
C ALA A 21 5.18 17.06 12.55
N TRP A 22 4.45 16.02 12.79
CA TRP A 22 3.24 15.69 12.06
C TRP A 22 2.38 16.98 11.92
N PRO A 23 1.76 17.27 10.74
CA PRO A 23 0.96 18.48 10.54
C PRO A 23 -0.03 18.65 11.70
N SER A 24 -0.06 19.84 12.30
CA SER A 24 -0.97 20.14 13.40
C SER A 24 -2.41 19.78 13.02
N ALA A 25 -3.16 19.27 13.97
CA ALA A 25 -4.50 18.70 13.82
C ALA A 25 -5.55 19.59 13.09
N GLY A 26 -5.23 20.85 12.83
CA GLY A 26 -6.14 21.81 12.20
C GLY A 26 -6.36 21.67 10.69
N SER A 27 -5.50 20.93 9.95
CA SER A 27 -5.61 20.76 8.49
C SER A 27 -6.11 19.38 8.05
N LEU A 28 -6.34 18.47 8.98
CA LEU A 28 -6.71 17.08 8.74
C LEU A 28 -8.01 16.71 9.48
N SER A 29 -9.07 17.50 9.29
CA SER A 29 -10.39 17.25 9.89
C SER A 29 -11.06 15.94 9.53
N TRP A 30 -10.43 15.12 8.70
CA TRP A 30 -10.89 13.80 8.30
C TRP A 30 -10.05 12.63 8.85
N VAL A 31 -8.90 12.91 9.41
CA VAL A 31 -8.30 11.98 10.37
C VAL A 31 -9.23 12.09 11.56
N GLY A 32 -10.38 11.44 11.46
CA GLY A 32 -11.37 11.41 12.49
C GLY A 32 -10.64 11.17 13.78
N GLU A 33 -10.92 12.00 14.80
CA GLU A 33 -10.29 11.97 16.10
C GLU A 33 -9.60 10.64 16.36
N MET A 34 -8.32 10.54 16.01
CA MET A 34 -7.47 9.53 16.59
C MET A 34 -7.45 9.96 18.06
N ALA A 35 -8.52 9.61 18.77
CA ALA A 35 -8.58 9.75 20.20
C ALA A 35 -7.41 8.93 20.73
N ALA A 36 -6.28 9.58 20.86
CA ALA A 36 -5.08 9.05 21.47
C ALA A 36 -5.47 8.75 22.92
N LYS A 37 -6.07 7.58 23.15
CA LYS A 37 -5.97 6.95 24.45
C LYS A 37 -4.47 6.92 24.72
N LYS A 38 -4.02 7.68 25.72
CA LYS A 38 -2.62 7.68 26.16
C LYS A 38 -2.17 6.24 26.32
N SER A 39 -1.52 5.71 25.29
CA SER A 39 -0.77 4.47 25.38
C SER A 39 0.39 4.78 26.33
N THR A 40 0.53 4.05 27.39
CA THR A 40 1.68 4.11 28.30
C THR A 40 2.94 3.52 27.69
N GLY A 41 2.87 3.03 26.44
CA GLY A 41 3.95 2.44 25.67
C GLY A 41 4.23 3.21 24.36
N LYS A 42 5.33 2.89 23.71
CA LYS A 42 5.76 3.46 22.42
C LYS A 42 4.78 3.14 21.29
N PHE A 43 4.02 2.03 21.37
CA PHE A 43 3.11 1.52 20.36
C PHE A 43 1.69 1.28 20.91
N ASN A 44 0.70 1.27 20.02
CA ASN A 44 -0.67 0.90 20.35
C ASN A 44 -0.80 -0.62 20.58
N SER A 45 -1.80 -1.05 21.36
CA SER A 45 -2.07 -2.49 21.48
C SER A 45 -2.63 -3.05 20.17
N ILE A 46 -2.35 -4.32 19.92
CA ILE A 46 -2.82 -5.03 18.69
C ILE A 46 -4.35 -4.98 18.59
N GLU A 47 -5.07 -5.13 19.69
CA GLU A 47 -6.54 -5.09 19.71
C GLU A 47 -7.07 -3.70 19.32
N ALA A 48 -6.36 -2.62 19.69
CA ALA A 48 -6.71 -1.27 19.28
C ALA A 48 -6.50 -1.11 17.77
N VAL A 49 -5.36 -1.54 17.25
CA VAL A 49 -5.02 -1.53 15.82
C VAL A 49 -6.04 -2.32 15.00
N LEU A 50 -6.41 -3.53 15.42
CA LEU A 50 -7.41 -4.35 14.73
C LEU A 50 -8.78 -3.69 14.69
N ARG A 51 -9.21 -3.02 15.78
CA ARG A 51 -10.46 -2.24 15.79
C ARG A 51 -10.43 -1.07 14.81
N ASP A 52 -9.29 -0.39 14.70
CA ASP A 52 -9.15 0.74 13.80
C ASP A 52 -9.18 0.29 12.33
N ILE A 53 -8.47 -0.79 11.98
CA ILE A 53 -8.51 -1.39 10.63
C ILE A 53 -9.95 -1.83 10.28
N ALA A 54 -10.65 -2.49 11.21
CA ALA A 54 -12.04 -2.93 11.00
C ALA A 54 -13.00 -1.75 10.75
N ARG A 55 -12.72 -0.58 11.33
CA ARG A 55 -13.47 0.67 11.09
C ARG A 55 -13.06 1.39 9.80
N GLY A 56 -12.08 0.86 9.07
CA GLY A 56 -11.53 1.51 7.87
C GLY A 56 -10.57 2.64 8.16
N GLN A 57 -10.01 2.69 9.37
CA GLN A 57 -8.95 3.64 9.70
C GLN A 57 -7.62 3.15 9.14
N MET A 58 -6.79 4.10 8.75
CA MET A 58 -5.41 3.84 8.33
C MET A 58 -4.51 3.80 9.58
N VAL A 59 -3.62 2.83 9.62
CA VAL A 59 -2.63 2.67 10.69
C VAL A 59 -1.23 2.73 10.09
N VAL A 60 -0.23 3.05 10.93
CA VAL A 60 1.18 2.93 10.56
C VAL A 60 1.74 1.69 11.24
N VAL A 61 2.26 0.78 10.45
CA VAL A 61 2.99 -0.39 10.94
C VAL A 61 4.47 -0.16 10.66
N VAL A 62 5.30 -0.32 11.66
CA VAL A 62 6.76 -0.19 11.55
C VAL A 62 7.41 -1.53 11.80
N ASP A 63 8.46 -1.82 11.07
CA ASP A 63 9.28 -2.99 11.31
C ASP A 63 10.45 -2.68 12.26
N ASP A 64 11.29 -3.68 12.50
CA ASP A 64 12.45 -3.55 13.37
C ASP A 64 13.53 -2.68 12.70
N ALA A 65 14.24 -1.88 13.52
CA ALA A 65 15.33 -1.05 13.05
C ALA A 65 16.48 -1.85 12.39
N ASP A 66 16.61 -3.12 12.78
CA ASP A 66 17.65 -4.03 12.24
C ASP A 66 17.17 -4.72 10.93
N ARG A 67 15.94 -4.47 10.46
CA ARG A 67 15.42 -5.01 9.21
C ARG A 67 15.43 -3.94 8.10
N GLU A 68 14.31 -3.36 7.76
CA GLU A 68 14.18 -2.30 6.74
C GLU A 68 14.12 -0.91 7.38
N ASN A 69 13.72 -0.84 8.66
CA ASN A 69 13.50 0.39 9.42
C ASN A 69 12.55 1.35 8.68
N GLU A 70 11.49 0.78 8.10
CA GLU A 70 10.48 1.50 7.34
C GLU A 70 9.13 1.48 8.05
N GLY A 71 8.22 2.31 7.58
CA GLY A 71 6.85 2.38 8.08
C GLY A 71 5.87 2.30 6.93
N ASP A 72 4.92 1.36 7.03
CA ASP A 72 3.87 1.16 6.06
C ASP A 72 2.55 1.78 6.50
N LEU A 73 1.87 2.46 5.56
CA LEU A 73 0.49 2.91 5.72
C LEU A 73 -0.45 1.76 5.33
N ILE A 74 -1.17 1.22 6.31
CA ILE A 74 -2.01 0.03 6.12
C ILE A 74 -3.47 0.34 6.44
N MET A 75 -4.38 -0.16 5.60
CA MET A 75 -5.83 -0.16 5.86
C MET A 75 -6.49 -1.37 5.20
N ALA A 76 -7.73 -1.68 5.62
CA ALA A 76 -8.51 -2.73 4.97
C ALA A 76 -8.86 -2.35 3.52
N ALA A 77 -8.54 -3.22 2.56
CA ALA A 77 -8.77 -2.98 1.14
C ALA A 77 -10.25 -2.71 0.82
N GLU A 78 -11.17 -3.45 1.41
CA GLU A 78 -12.63 -3.25 1.25
C GLU A 78 -13.12 -1.86 1.71
N LYS A 79 -12.42 -1.23 2.64
CA LYS A 79 -12.74 0.11 3.18
C LYS A 79 -12.00 1.23 2.45
N THR A 80 -11.19 0.90 1.45
CA THR A 80 -10.38 1.89 0.72
C THR A 80 -11.26 2.93 0.01
N THR A 81 -10.81 4.18 0.05
CA THR A 81 -11.44 5.31 -0.62
C THR A 81 -10.43 6.06 -1.47
N ALA A 82 -10.90 6.83 -2.47
CA ALA A 82 -10.03 7.71 -3.26
C ALA A 82 -9.21 8.68 -2.37
N LYS A 83 -9.80 9.14 -1.27
CA LYS A 83 -9.15 10.03 -0.32
C LYS A 83 -8.00 9.31 0.42
N ALA A 84 -8.20 8.06 0.82
CA ALA A 84 -7.16 7.24 1.46
C ALA A 84 -6.01 6.96 0.48
N VAL A 85 -6.31 6.57 -0.76
CA VAL A 85 -5.30 6.35 -1.80
C VAL A 85 -4.51 7.63 -2.09
N ASN A 86 -5.19 8.78 -2.20
CA ASN A 86 -4.52 10.06 -2.40
C ASN A 86 -3.59 10.40 -1.22
N PHE A 87 -4.01 10.10 0.01
CA PHE A 87 -3.16 10.28 1.18
C PHE A 87 -1.91 9.39 1.12
N MET A 88 -2.07 8.09 0.84
CA MET A 88 -0.95 7.15 0.67
C MET A 88 0.03 7.64 -0.39
N ALA A 89 -0.47 8.02 -1.57
CA ALA A 89 0.36 8.49 -2.67
C ALA A 89 1.10 9.80 -2.34
N LYS A 90 0.44 10.74 -1.66
CA LYS A 90 1.01 12.06 -1.35
C LYS A 90 2.01 12.00 -0.21
N PHE A 91 1.75 11.25 0.83
CA PHE A 91 2.53 11.25 2.07
C PHE A 91 3.37 9.98 2.25
N GLY A 92 2.87 8.81 1.88
CA GLY A 92 3.63 7.56 1.89
C GLY A 92 4.64 7.47 0.74
N ARG A 93 4.29 8.01 -0.45
CA ARG A 93 5.15 8.12 -1.64
C ARG A 93 5.67 6.80 -2.22
N GLY A 94 5.38 5.68 -1.59
CA GLY A 94 5.73 4.35 -2.05
C GLY A 94 4.73 3.76 -3.04
N LEU A 95 4.94 2.50 -3.39
CA LEU A 95 3.96 1.74 -4.17
C LEU A 95 2.72 1.44 -3.33
N ILE A 96 1.57 1.42 -3.99
CA ILE A 96 0.33 0.95 -3.35
C ILE A 96 0.17 -0.52 -3.69
N CYS A 97 0.36 -1.35 -2.68
CA CYS A 97 0.33 -2.80 -2.79
C CYS A 97 -0.93 -3.37 -2.13
N VAL A 98 -1.39 -4.54 -2.62
CA VAL A 98 -2.52 -5.27 -2.05
C VAL A 98 -2.09 -6.71 -1.76
N PRO A 99 -1.69 -7.02 -0.51
CA PRO A 99 -1.41 -8.40 -0.12
C PRO A 99 -2.66 -9.27 -0.30
N THR A 100 -2.52 -10.34 -1.08
CA THR A 100 -3.64 -11.18 -1.51
C THR A 100 -3.26 -12.64 -1.37
N VAL A 101 -4.16 -13.47 -0.86
CA VAL A 101 -3.91 -14.91 -0.68
C VAL A 101 -3.77 -15.61 -2.05
N PRO A 102 -2.95 -16.68 -2.15
CA PRO A 102 -2.67 -17.35 -3.41
C PRO A 102 -3.91 -17.82 -4.17
N GLU A 103 -4.90 -18.32 -3.45
CA GLU A 103 -6.15 -18.83 -4.01
C GLU A 103 -6.92 -17.72 -4.72
N ARG A 104 -6.93 -16.52 -4.14
CA ARG A 104 -7.60 -15.35 -4.72
C ARG A 104 -6.86 -14.84 -5.95
N LEU A 105 -5.53 -14.81 -5.92
CA LEU A 105 -4.72 -14.45 -7.09
C LEU A 105 -4.99 -15.39 -8.27
N HIS A 106 -5.07 -16.69 -8.01
CA HIS A 106 -5.40 -17.70 -9.02
C HIS A 106 -6.80 -17.50 -9.61
N GLN A 107 -7.82 -17.25 -8.76
CA GLN A 107 -9.19 -16.97 -9.22
C GLN A 107 -9.27 -15.74 -10.12
N LEU A 108 -8.44 -14.73 -9.85
CA LEU A 108 -8.38 -13.49 -10.63
C LEU A 108 -7.42 -13.56 -11.83
N GLY A 109 -6.78 -14.72 -12.09
CA GLY A 109 -5.83 -14.87 -13.18
C GLY A 109 -4.60 -13.98 -13.06
N ILE A 110 -4.18 -13.65 -11.82
CA ILE A 110 -3.03 -12.78 -11.57
C ILE A 110 -1.80 -13.63 -11.33
N GLU A 111 -0.84 -13.54 -12.24
CA GLU A 111 0.41 -14.31 -12.21
C GLU A 111 1.56 -13.52 -11.55
N ARG A 112 2.65 -14.23 -11.28
CA ARG A 112 3.88 -13.62 -10.77
C ARG A 112 4.47 -12.65 -11.78
N MET A 113 4.93 -11.49 -11.29
CA MET A 113 5.61 -10.50 -12.12
C MET A 113 6.90 -11.06 -12.73
N VAL A 114 7.62 -11.90 -11.98
CA VAL A 114 8.85 -12.54 -12.43
C VAL A 114 8.92 -13.99 -11.94
N LEU A 115 9.39 -14.90 -12.78
CA LEU A 115 9.59 -16.31 -12.42
C LEU A 115 10.80 -16.50 -11.50
N ASN A 116 11.89 -15.75 -11.75
CA ASN A 116 13.11 -15.80 -10.95
C ASN A 116 13.28 -14.49 -10.19
N ASN A 117 12.76 -14.46 -8.99
CA ASN A 117 12.85 -13.29 -8.12
C ASN A 117 14.27 -13.14 -7.55
N ARG A 118 14.94 -12.04 -7.91
CA ARG A 118 16.30 -11.66 -7.46
C ARG A 118 16.30 -10.50 -6.48
N GLU A 119 15.12 -10.04 -6.06
CA GLU A 119 14.97 -8.97 -5.09
C GLU A 119 15.48 -9.46 -3.71
N SER A 120 16.15 -8.58 -2.95
CA SER A 120 16.86 -8.91 -1.72
C SER A 120 15.97 -9.52 -0.64
N HIS A 121 14.77 -8.99 -0.49
CA HIS A 121 13.75 -9.46 0.46
C HIS A 121 12.82 -10.51 -0.12
N ARG A 122 12.95 -10.80 -1.43
CA ARG A 122 12.11 -11.75 -2.18
C ARG A 122 10.62 -11.44 -2.07
N THR A 123 10.28 -10.17 -2.09
CA THR A 123 8.88 -9.72 -2.12
C THR A 123 8.19 -10.31 -3.35
N ASP A 124 7.12 -11.07 -3.13
CA ASP A 124 6.47 -11.84 -4.18
C ASP A 124 5.45 -10.97 -4.94
N PHE A 125 5.98 -10.03 -5.74
CA PHE A 125 5.19 -9.17 -6.61
C PHE A 125 4.47 -9.98 -7.68
N GLN A 126 3.20 -9.65 -7.86
CA GLN A 126 2.39 -10.15 -8.97
C GLN A 126 2.28 -9.08 -10.06
N ILE A 127 1.85 -9.47 -11.25
CA ILE A 127 1.58 -8.52 -12.34
C ILE A 127 0.62 -7.45 -11.83
N SER A 128 0.96 -6.19 -12.05
CA SER A 128 0.12 -5.06 -11.65
C SER A 128 -1.21 -5.07 -12.41
N VAL A 129 -2.25 -4.54 -11.79
CA VAL A 129 -3.61 -4.58 -12.32
C VAL A 129 -4.30 -3.24 -12.24
N ASP A 130 -5.32 -3.07 -13.09
CA ASP A 130 -6.34 -2.03 -12.98
C ASP A 130 -7.74 -2.65 -13.10
N ALA A 131 -8.77 -1.96 -12.61
CA ALA A 131 -10.16 -2.38 -12.87
C ALA A 131 -10.46 -2.28 -14.37
N ALA A 132 -11.14 -3.30 -14.93
CA ALA A 132 -11.50 -3.31 -16.35
C ALA A 132 -12.53 -2.23 -16.71
N ASN A 133 -13.37 -1.82 -15.74
CA ASN A 133 -14.47 -0.90 -15.98
C ASN A 133 -14.57 0.20 -14.91
N GLY A 134 -15.11 1.36 -15.32
CA GLY A 134 -15.41 2.48 -14.41
C GLY A 134 -14.17 3.21 -13.88
N ILE A 135 -13.10 3.21 -14.65
CA ILE A 135 -11.87 3.98 -14.44
C ILE A 135 -11.57 4.84 -15.68
N THR A 136 -10.62 5.74 -15.56
CA THR A 136 -10.05 6.51 -16.68
C THR A 136 -8.76 5.87 -17.18
N THR A 137 -7.62 6.35 -16.71
CA THR A 137 -6.29 5.82 -17.08
C THR A 137 -5.70 4.83 -16.06
N GLY A 138 -6.39 4.60 -14.95
CA GLY A 138 -5.93 3.71 -13.87
C GLY A 138 -5.10 4.40 -12.79
N ILE A 139 -4.39 5.50 -13.12
CA ILE A 139 -3.43 6.12 -12.20
C ILE A 139 -4.06 7.04 -11.15
N SER A 140 -5.26 7.59 -11.39
CA SER A 140 -5.88 8.50 -10.43
C SER A 140 -6.16 7.82 -9.09
N ALA A 141 -6.26 8.61 -8.02
CA ALA A 141 -6.60 8.06 -6.70
C ALA A 141 -7.97 7.38 -6.70
N ALA A 142 -8.91 7.86 -7.53
CA ALA A 142 -10.23 7.26 -7.69
C ALA A 142 -10.15 5.92 -8.42
N ASP A 143 -9.39 5.84 -9.51
CA ASP A 143 -9.21 4.62 -10.30
C ASP A 143 -8.52 3.54 -9.49
N ARG A 144 -7.43 3.91 -8.78
CA ARG A 144 -6.72 2.97 -7.92
C ARG A 144 -7.58 2.47 -6.75
N ALA A 145 -8.38 3.33 -6.13
CA ALA A 145 -9.32 2.91 -5.10
C ALA A 145 -10.39 1.96 -5.66
N LYS A 146 -10.85 2.19 -6.89
CA LYS A 146 -11.76 1.28 -7.60
C LYS A 146 -11.10 -0.09 -7.81
N THR A 147 -9.88 -0.12 -8.32
CA THR A 147 -9.11 -1.35 -8.54
C THR A 147 -8.92 -2.14 -7.24
N ILE A 148 -8.55 -1.48 -6.14
CA ILE A 148 -8.39 -2.12 -4.83
C ILE A 148 -9.72 -2.76 -4.37
N LYS A 149 -10.84 -2.09 -4.59
CA LYS A 149 -12.17 -2.65 -4.26
C LYS A 149 -12.52 -3.88 -5.11
N VAL A 150 -12.17 -3.87 -6.40
CA VAL A 150 -12.35 -5.05 -7.27
C VAL A 150 -11.52 -6.22 -6.75
N LEU A 151 -10.24 -6.01 -6.41
CA LEU A 151 -9.36 -7.04 -5.84
C LEU A 151 -9.92 -7.64 -4.55
N SER A 152 -10.48 -6.80 -3.67
CA SER A 152 -11.00 -7.22 -2.36
C SER A 152 -12.43 -7.78 -2.40
N ASN A 153 -13.16 -7.61 -3.50
CA ASN A 153 -14.53 -8.12 -3.62
C ASN A 153 -14.51 -9.62 -3.94
N PRO A 154 -15.07 -10.49 -3.08
CA PRO A 154 -15.03 -11.94 -3.28
C PRO A 154 -15.75 -12.42 -4.53
N THR A 155 -16.67 -11.61 -5.09
CA THR A 155 -17.46 -11.97 -6.28
C THR A 155 -16.80 -11.54 -7.60
N SER A 156 -15.73 -10.74 -7.55
CA SER A 156 -15.00 -10.34 -8.76
C SER A 156 -14.31 -11.53 -9.43
N ILE A 157 -14.28 -11.49 -10.75
CA ILE A 157 -13.65 -12.50 -11.63
C ILE A 157 -12.46 -11.90 -12.40
N ALA A 158 -11.74 -12.72 -13.15
CA ALA A 158 -10.58 -12.26 -13.91
C ALA A 158 -10.89 -11.13 -14.89
N ASP A 159 -12.06 -11.18 -15.55
CA ASP A 159 -12.50 -10.19 -16.53
C ASP A 159 -12.83 -8.81 -15.91
N ASP A 160 -12.93 -8.72 -14.58
CA ASP A 160 -13.10 -7.44 -13.89
C ASP A 160 -11.79 -6.65 -13.76
N LEU A 161 -10.67 -7.24 -14.18
CA LEU A 161 -9.34 -6.66 -14.11
C LEU A 161 -8.65 -6.67 -15.49
N VAL A 162 -7.77 -5.71 -15.69
CA VAL A 162 -6.82 -5.66 -16.82
C VAL A 162 -5.39 -5.67 -16.30
N GLN A 163 -4.48 -6.22 -17.09
CA GLN A 163 -3.07 -6.38 -16.78
C GLN A 163 -2.22 -5.88 -17.96
N PRO A 164 -1.13 -5.11 -17.72
CA PRO A 164 -0.69 -4.53 -16.47
C PRO A 164 -1.53 -3.32 -16.04
N GLY A 165 -1.32 -2.81 -14.80
CA GLY A 165 -2.02 -1.66 -14.25
C GLY A 165 -1.20 -0.89 -13.20
N HIS A 166 -1.87 -0.19 -12.30
CA HIS A 166 -1.25 0.74 -11.35
C HIS A 166 -1.37 0.31 -9.88
N ILE A 167 -2.00 -0.83 -9.61
CA ILE A 167 -2.05 -1.47 -8.28
C ILE A 167 -1.22 -2.75 -8.33
N PHE A 168 -0.42 -2.97 -7.28
CA PHE A 168 0.54 -4.06 -7.20
C PHE A 168 0.07 -5.12 -6.19
N PRO A 169 -0.54 -6.23 -6.65
CA PRO A 169 -0.83 -7.34 -5.76
C PRO A 169 0.47 -7.98 -5.27
N LEU A 170 0.48 -8.38 -3.99
CA LEU A 170 1.56 -9.16 -3.39
C LEU A 170 1.00 -10.51 -2.97
N ARG A 171 1.72 -11.57 -3.27
CA ARG A 171 1.33 -12.91 -2.84
C ARG A 171 1.65 -13.09 -1.36
N ALA A 172 0.61 -13.13 -0.53
CA ALA A 172 0.74 -13.39 0.89
C ALA A 172 1.26 -14.82 1.15
N LYS A 173 2.11 -14.97 2.17
CA LYS A 173 2.55 -16.29 2.62
C LYS A 173 1.45 -16.95 3.46
N SER A 174 1.29 -18.25 3.31
CA SER A 174 0.45 -19.02 4.22
C SER A 174 0.98 -18.86 5.66
N GLY A 175 0.10 -18.55 6.60
CA GLY A 175 0.47 -18.21 7.98
C GLY A 175 0.78 -16.72 8.20
N GLY A 176 0.73 -15.89 7.14
CA GLY A 176 0.84 -14.44 7.22
C GLY A 176 2.15 -13.96 7.83
N VAL A 177 2.06 -12.96 8.72
CA VAL A 177 3.22 -12.32 9.37
C VAL A 177 4.05 -13.27 10.26
N LEU A 178 3.48 -14.40 10.68
CA LEU A 178 4.22 -15.43 11.42
C LEU A 178 5.23 -16.18 10.54
N GLN A 179 5.04 -16.13 9.23
CA GLN A 179 5.93 -16.77 8.24
C GLN A 179 6.82 -15.75 7.53
N ARG A 180 6.33 -14.54 7.36
CA ARG A 180 7.06 -13.45 6.75
C ARG A 180 6.52 -12.10 7.22
N ALA A 181 7.37 -11.27 7.78
CA ALA A 181 7.07 -9.88 8.07
C ALA A 181 7.13 -9.04 6.78
N GLY A 182 6.13 -8.23 6.56
CA GLY A 182 6.05 -7.34 5.40
C GLY A 182 5.44 -7.95 4.16
#